data_fd598b441e5d9d02844e868a6f98f8b1
#
_entry.id   fd598b441e5d9d02844e868a6f98f8b1
#
_cell.length_a   1.000
_cell.length_b   1.000
_cell.length_c   1.000
_cell.angle_alpha   90.00
_cell.angle_beta   90.00
_cell.angle_gamma   90.00
#
_symmetry.space_group_name_H-M   'P 1'
#
loop_
_entity.id
_entity.type
_entity.pdbx_description
1 polymer ?
#
loop_
_entity_poly.entity_id
_entity_poly.type
_entity_poly.pdbx_seq_one_letter_code
_entity_poly.pdbx_strand_id
1 'polypeptide(L)'
;FSVMWSEHCAYKNTRKLLRLFPTEKKDKEAIGQVLVKAGEENAGVIDVGEGWGVAFKIESHNHPSAIEPFEGAATGVGGIVRDIFTMGARPVLLTNSLRFGSLESAHVKRLFRGVVSGISNYGNCLGIPNMGGDVYFDDCYEGNPLVNALCAGVLRHEEIQKGAATGVGNPVYYVGPGTGRDGLGGASFASRELTEESAEDRPAVQKGDPFMEKLLLEACLEMMAIPGLVVGIQDMGAAG
;
A
#
# COMPACT_ATOMS: atom_id res chain seq x y z
N PHE A 1 4.48 -9.94 -19.84
CA PHE A 1 3.49 -11.01 -19.56
C PHE A 1 3.93 -11.90 -18.40
N SER A 2 5.19 -12.38 -18.33
CA SER A 2 5.61 -13.27 -17.24
C SER A 2 5.60 -12.57 -15.87
N VAL A 3 6.00 -11.30 -15.80
CA VAL A 3 5.95 -10.48 -14.57
C VAL A 3 4.52 -10.29 -14.11
N MET A 4 3.64 -9.86 -15.00
CA MET A 4 2.20 -9.70 -14.71
C MET A 4 1.56 -11.02 -14.26
N TRP A 5 1.97 -12.13 -14.89
CA TRP A 5 1.47 -13.46 -14.54
C TRP A 5 1.89 -13.89 -13.14
N SER A 6 3.15 -13.70 -12.77
CA SER A 6 3.67 -14.10 -11.46
C SER A 6 3.01 -13.32 -10.33
N GLU A 7 2.76 -12.03 -10.51
CA GLU A 7 2.05 -11.17 -9.57
C GLU A 7 0.62 -11.65 -9.34
N HIS A 8 -0.13 -11.84 -10.40
CA HIS A 8 -1.51 -12.32 -10.30
C HIS A 8 -1.61 -13.73 -9.72
N CYS A 9 -0.61 -14.58 -9.91
CA CYS A 9 -0.58 -15.92 -9.32
C CYS A 9 -0.40 -15.88 -7.80
N ALA A 10 0.40 -14.96 -7.26
CA ALA A 10 0.61 -14.84 -5.82
C ALA A 10 -0.69 -14.57 -5.05
N TYR A 11 -1.58 -13.76 -5.60
CA TYR A 11 -2.87 -13.41 -4.96
C TYR A 11 -3.97 -14.45 -5.20
N LYS A 12 -3.88 -15.29 -6.21
CA LYS A 12 -4.95 -16.25 -6.57
C LYS A 12 -5.30 -17.23 -5.45
N ASN A 13 -4.33 -17.68 -4.69
CA ASN A 13 -4.54 -18.64 -3.61
C ASN A 13 -5.30 -18.05 -2.43
N THR A 14 -5.02 -16.80 -2.07
CA THR A 14 -5.63 -16.10 -0.93
C THR A 14 -6.95 -15.44 -1.29
N ARG A 15 -7.19 -15.12 -2.56
CA ARG A 15 -8.42 -14.45 -3.04
C ARG A 15 -9.70 -15.22 -2.70
N LYS A 16 -9.63 -16.55 -2.65
CA LYS A 16 -10.76 -17.39 -2.24
C LYS A 16 -11.13 -17.19 -0.78
N LEU A 17 -10.13 -16.97 0.09
CA LEU A 17 -10.33 -16.75 1.51
C LEU A 17 -10.93 -15.37 1.78
N LEU A 18 -10.49 -14.34 1.04
CA LEU A 18 -11.06 -12.98 1.14
C LEU A 18 -12.56 -12.94 0.85
N ARG A 19 -13.04 -13.80 -0.04
CA ARG A 19 -14.48 -13.91 -0.35
C ARG A 19 -15.32 -14.50 0.79
N LEU A 20 -14.68 -15.11 1.79
CA LEU A 20 -15.36 -15.68 2.96
C LEU A 20 -15.61 -14.63 4.04
N PHE A 21 -14.99 -13.47 3.97
CA PHE A 21 -15.25 -12.40 4.93
C PHE A 21 -16.67 -11.86 4.76
N PRO A 22 -17.39 -11.67 5.89
CA PRO A 22 -18.71 -11.07 5.85
C PRO A 22 -18.60 -9.61 5.38
N THR A 23 -19.14 -9.31 4.21
CA THR A 23 -19.09 -7.97 3.61
C THR A 23 -20.46 -7.29 3.58
N GLU A 24 -21.50 -7.96 4.10
CA GLU A 24 -22.86 -7.43 4.13
C GLU A 24 -23.40 -7.41 5.55
N LYS A 25 -23.91 -6.28 5.98
CA LYS A 25 -24.70 -6.18 7.20
C LYS A 25 -26.17 -6.46 6.88
N LYS A 26 -26.86 -7.13 7.81
CA LYS A 26 -28.28 -7.42 7.70
C LYS A 26 -29.13 -6.14 7.85
N ASP A 27 -28.65 -5.19 8.63
CA ASP A 27 -29.26 -3.90 8.84
C ASP A 27 -28.56 -2.83 8.01
N LYS A 28 -29.22 -2.36 6.97
CA LYS A 28 -28.68 -1.37 6.02
C LYS A 28 -28.61 0.05 6.59
N GLU A 29 -29.25 0.31 7.72
CA GLU A 29 -29.25 1.61 8.38
C GLU A 29 -28.18 1.71 9.47
N ALA A 30 -27.54 0.57 9.83
CA ALA A 30 -26.50 0.55 10.83
C ALA A 30 -25.18 1.15 10.34
N ILE A 31 -24.56 1.99 11.16
CA ILE A 31 -23.17 2.46 10.97
C ILE A 31 -22.23 1.27 10.75
N GLY A 32 -21.22 1.47 9.88
CA GLY A 32 -20.21 0.48 9.54
C GLY A 32 -20.64 -0.47 8.42
N GLN A 33 -21.49 -0.02 7.52
CA GLN A 33 -21.73 -0.71 6.26
C GLN A 33 -20.46 -0.69 5.41
N VAL A 34 -20.23 -1.78 4.67
CA VAL A 34 -19.16 -1.83 3.68
C VAL A 34 -19.63 -1.08 2.42
N LEU A 35 -18.99 0.04 2.13
CA LEU A 35 -19.25 0.85 0.94
C LEU A 35 -18.45 0.35 -0.26
N VAL A 36 -17.20 -0.06 -0.04
CA VAL A 36 -16.34 -0.69 -1.04
C VAL A 36 -15.74 -1.96 -0.44
N LYS A 37 -15.96 -3.09 -1.11
CA LYS A 37 -15.51 -4.40 -0.64
C LYS A 37 -14.02 -4.61 -0.88
N ALA A 38 -13.39 -5.45 -0.06
CA ALA A 38 -12.01 -5.87 -0.26
C ALA A 38 -11.81 -6.50 -1.65
N GLY A 39 -10.84 -5.98 -2.42
CA GLY A 39 -10.50 -6.43 -3.77
C GLY A 39 -11.45 -5.93 -4.88
N GLU A 40 -12.36 -5.03 -4.57
CA GLU A 40 -13.19 -4.33 -5.55
C GLU A 40 -12.44 -3.13 -6.15
N GLU A 41 -11.81 -2.35 -5.28
CA GLU A 41 -10.98 -1.18 -5.62
C GLU A 41 -9.65 -1.25 -4.86
N ASN A 42 -8.85 -0.17 -4.90
CA ASN A 42 -7.55 -0.10 -4.24
C ASN A 42 -7.60 -0.31 -2.72
N ALA A 43 -8.66 0.15 -2.07
CA ALA A 43 -8.87 0.00 -0.63
C ALA A 43 -10.32 -0.34 -0.29
N GLY A 44 -10.55 -0.94 0.87
CA GLY A 44 -11.88 -1.10 1.43
C GLY A 44 -12.38 0.21 2.04
N VAL A 45 -13.68 0.47 1.97
CA VAL A 45 -14.32 1.64 2.60
C VAL A 45 -15.49 1.18 3.45
N ILE A 46 -15.54 1.67 4.69
CA ILE A 46 -16.66 1.45 5.61
C ILE A 46 -17.32 2.77 5.96
N ASP A 47 -18.63 2.74 6.11
CA ASP A 47 -19.41 3.86 6.63
C ASP A 47 -19.17 4.07 8.13
N VAL A 48 -18.96 5.31 8.53
CA VAL A 48 -18.80 5.69 9.94
C VAL A 48 -19.89 6.64 10.41
N GLY A 49 -20.93 6.84 9.60
CA GLY A 49 -22.07 7.68 9.90
C GLY A 49 -21.94 9.10 9.35
N GLU A 50 -23.05 9.82 9.30
CA GLU A 50 -23.15 11.23 8.88
C GLU A 50 -22.60 11.50 7.47
N GLY A 51 -22.62 10.50 6.57
CA GLY A 51 -22.10 10.59 5.21
C GLY A 51 -20.57 10.53 5.12
N TRP A 52 -19.88 10.11 6.19
CA TRP A 52 -18.45 9.88 6.20
C TRP A 52 -18.08 8.41 6.05
N GLY A 53 -17.01 8.17 5.34
CA GLY A 53 -16.38 6.86 5.19
C GLY A 53 -14.94 6.87 5.66
N VAL A 54 -14.47 5.68 6.08
CA VAL A 54 -13.05 5.41 6.32
C VAL A 54 -12.57 4.41 5.29
N ALA A 55 -11.62 4.84 4.46
CA ALA A 55 -10.87 3.98 3.58
C ALA A 55 -9.65 3.44 4.31
N PHE A 56 -9.36 2.14 4.19
CA PHE A 56 -8.18 1.55 4.79
C PHE A 56 -7.70 0.32 4.01
N LYS A 57 -6.41 0.12 4.05
CA LYS A 57 -5.73 -1.04 3.47
C LYS A 57 -4.48 -1.37 4.28
N ILE A 58 -4.15 -2.65 4.34
CA ILE A 58 -2.89 -3.17 4.85
C ILE A 58 -2.17 -3.93 3.75
N GLU A 59 -0.88 -3.76 3.65
CA GLU A 59 -0.03 -4.45 2.69
C GLU A 59 1.29 -4.85 3.33
N SER A 60 1.90 -5.94 2.82
CA SER A 60 3.17 -6.47 3.30
C SER A 60 4.29 -6.14 2.32
N HIS A 61 5.41 -5.64 2.84
CA HIS A 61 6.61 -5.29 2.08
C HIS A 61 7.85 -6.04 2.61
N ASN A 62 7.72 -7.36 2.77
CA ASN A 62 8.67 -8.22 3.50
C ASN A 62 9.98 -8.42 2.73
N HIS A 63 9.93 -9.02 1.55
CA HIS A 63 11.11 -9.35 0.73
C HIS A 63 11.95 -8.13 0.39
N PRO A 64 11.39 -7.01 -0.10
CA PRO A 64 12.16 -5.80 -0.31
C PRO A 64 12.88 -5.34 0.96
N SER A 65 12.21 -5.41 2.11
CA SER A 65 12.79 -5.01 3.40
C SER A 65 13.87 -5.96 3.91
N ALA A 66 13.85 -7.23 3.51
CA ALA A 66 14.91 -8.18 3.85
C ALA A 66 16.24 -7.82 3.15
N ILE A 67 16.18 -7.28 1.95
CA ILE A 67 17.35 -6.91 1.13
C ILE A 67 17.78 -5.47 1.40
N GLU A 68 16.87 -4.51 1.21
CA GLU A 68 17.07 -3.08 1.45
C GLU A 68 16.04 -2.57 2.45
N PRO A 69 16.32 -2.71 3.75
CA PRO A 69 15.31 -2.48 4.78
C PRO A 69 14.75 -1.06 4.81
N PHE A 70 15.57 -0.05 4.48
CA PHE A 70 15.11 1.34 4.42
C PHE A 70 14.17 1.55 3.22
N GLU A 71 14.63 1.25 2.01
CA GLU A 71 13.85 1.47 0.78
C GLU A 71 12.63 0.55 0.73
N GLY A 72 12.79 -0.72 1.12
CA GLY A 72 11.69 -1.68 1.13
C GLY A 72 10.55 -1.26 2.06
N ALA A 73 10.85 -0.77 3.25
CA ALA A 73 9.84 -0.29 4.18
C ALA A 73 9.27 1.09 3.77
N ALA A 74 10.11 1.98 3.25
CA ALA A 74 9.71 3.29 2.75
C ALA A 74 8.69 3.16 1.62
N THR A 75 8.96 2.31 0.62
CA THR A 75 8.02 2.06 -0.49
C THR A 75 6.75 1.34 -0.05
N GLY A 76 6.82 0.52 0.99
CA GLY A 76 5.63 -0.06 1.61
C GLY A 76 4.67 1.00 2.16
N VAL A 77 5.21 2.06 2.79
CA VAL A 77 4.41 3.21 3.22
C VAL A 77 3.87 4.00 2.02
N GLY A 78 4.70 4.26 1.01
CA GLY A 78 4.27 4.98 -0.19
C GLY A 78 3.15 4.26 -0.92
N GLY A 79 3.30 2.96 -1.20
CA GLY A 79 2.28 2.16 -1.88
C GLY A 79 0.94 2.19 -1.16
N ILE A 80 0.94 2.02 0.17
CA ILE A 80 -0.29 1.99 0.94
C ILE A 80 -0.98 3.36 1.01
N VAL A 81 -0.23 4.46 1.00
CA VAL A 81 -0.77 5.83 0.97
C VAL A 81 -1.41 6.13 -0.38
N ARG A 82 -0.78 5.70 -1.49
CA ARG A 82 -1.37 5.84 -2.85
C ARG A 82 -2.71 5.14 -2.97
N ASP A 83 -2.82 3.92 -2.47
CA ASP A 83 -4.08 3.18 -2.46
C ASP A 83 -5.21 3.96 -1.76
N ILE A 84 -4.89 4.72 -0.72
CA ILE A 84 -5.88 5.47 0.04
C ILE A 84 -6.28 6.76 -0.68
N PHE A 85 -5.32 7.58 -1.15
CA PHE A 85 -5.73 8.83 -1.79
C PHE A 85 -6.36 8.64 -3.17
N THR A 86 -6.04 7.56 -3.90
CA THR A 86 -6.74 7.24 -5.15
C THR A 86 -8.18 6.78 -4.95
N MET A 87 -8.57 6.43 -3.72
CA MET A 87 -9.99 6.24 -3.37
C MET A 87 -10.75 7.57 -3.16
N GLY A 88 -10.10 8.73 -3.27
CA GLY A 88 -10.64 10.03 -2.89
C GLY A 88 -10.49 10.34 -1.40
N ALA A 89 -9.89 9.43 -0.62
CA ALA A 89 -9.73 9.59 0.81
C ALA A 89 -8.45 10.35 1.16
N ARG A 90 -8.56 11.31 2.09
CA ARG A 90 -7.36 11.93 2.66
C ARG A 90 -6.72 11.01 3.69
N PRO A 91 -5.48 10.56 3.47
CA PRO A 91 -4.73 9.77 4.45
C PRO A 91 -4.55 10.58 5.76
N VAL A 92 -4.87 9.96 6.89
CA VAL A 92 -4.83 10.62 8.21
C VAL A 92 -3.98 9.89 9.23
N LEU A 93 -3.71 8.59 9.03
CA LEU A 93 -2.88 7.81 9.92
C LEU A 93 -2.19 6.65 9.21
N LEU A 94 -1.04 6.28 9.76
CA LEU A 94 -0.31 5.06 9.46
C LEU A 94 -0.21 4.21 10.72
N THR A 95 -0.22 2.89 10.55
CA THR A 95 0.19 1.92 11.58
C THR A 95 1.02 0.83 10.95
N ASN A 96 1.82 0.13 11.76
CA ASN A 96 2.68 -0.93 11.27
C ASN A 96 2.58 -2.17 12.17
N SER A 97 2.65 -3.35 11.56
CA SER A 97 2.76 -4.62 12.27
C SER A 97 4.05 -5.29 11.81
N LEU A 98 5.03 -5.36 12.70
CA LEU A 98 6.40 -5.72 12.37
C LEU A 98 6.82 -7.01 13.09
N ARG A 99 7.52 -7.87 12.38
CA ARG A 99 8.08 -9.11 12.93
C ARG A 99 9.52 -9.24 12.50
N PHE A 100 10.40 -9.56 13.45
CA PHE A 100 11.84 -9.72 13.22
C PHE A 100 12.35 -10.93 13.99
N GLY A 101 13.52 -11.44 13.59
CA GLY A 101 14.28 -12.42 14.35
C GLY A 101 14.83 -11.85 15.65
N SER A 102 15.73 -12.58 16.29
CA SER A 102 16.33 -12.16 17.55
C SER A 102 17.21 -10.91 17.43
N LEU A 103 17.01 -9.96 18.33
CA LEU A 103 17.87 -8.78 18.43
C LEU A 103 19.31 -9.07 18.88
N GLU A 104 19.65 -10.32 19.22
CA GLU A 104 21.05 -10.70 19.44
C GLU A 104 21.83 -10.70 18.11
N SER A 105 21.16 -10.97 16.99
CA SER A 105 21.73 -10.96 15.66
C SER A 105 22.05 -9.54 15.18
N ALA A 106 23.27 -9.34 14.71
CA ALA A 106 23.68 -8.06 14.10
C ALA A 106 22.91 -7.79 12.79
N HIS A 107 22.57 -8.84 12.06
CA HIS A 107 21.77 -8.77 10.84
C HIS A 107 20.35 -8.24 11.14
N VAL A 108 19.66 -8.82 12.12
CA VAL A 108 18.34 -8.38 12.54
C VAL A 108 18.35 -6.94 13.06
N LYS A 109 19.37 -6.54 13.82
CA LYS A 109 19.53 -5.13 14.24
C LYS A 109 19.60 -4.18 13.05
N ARG A 110 20.32 -4.57 11.98
CA ARG A 110 20.38 -3.78 10.75
C ARG A 110 19.02 -3.68 10.08
N LEU A 111 18.32 -4.81 9.92
CA LEU A 111 16.97 -4.86 9.32
C LEU A 111 16.01 -3.95 10.11
N PHE A 112 15.94 -4.14 11.43
CA PHE A 112 15.05 -3.39 12.31
C PHE A 112 15.29 -1.87 12.21
N ARG A 113 16.55 -1.42 12.31
CA ARG A 113 16.90 0.00 12.18
C ARG A 113 16.51 0.56 10.81
N GLY A 114 16.82 -0.17 9.74
CA GLY A 114 16.50 0.25 8.37
C GLY A 114 15.00 0.39 8.15
N VAL A 115 14.23 -0.62 8.54
CA VAL A 115 12.77 -0.62 8.42
C VAL A 115 12.15 0.56 9.18
N VAL A 116 12.48 0.73 10.46
CA VAL A 116 11.95 1.84 11.27
C VAL A 116 12.34 3.19 10.68
N SER A 117 13.57 3.34 10.19
CA SER A 117 14.03 4.58 9.54
C SER A 117 13.30 4.85 8.24
N GLY A 118 13.05 3.83 7.41
CA GLY A 118 12.31 3.98 6.15
C GLY A 118 10.85 4.42 6.38
N ILE A 119 10.17 3.75 7.29
CA ILE A 119 8.79 4.11 7.71
C ILE A 119 8.74 5.55 8.21
N SER A 120 9.65 5.90 9.13
CA SER A 120 9.70 7.24 9.73
C SER A 120 9.99 8.32 8.70
N ASN A 121 10.96 8.10 7.82
CA ASN A 121 11.33 9.08 6.78
C ASN A 121 10.14 9.35 5.84
N TYR A 122 9.49 8.30 5.38
CA TYR A 122 8.38 8.45 4.43
C TYR A 122 7.17 9.13 5.06
N GLY A 123 6.73 8.67 6.22
CA GLY A 123 5.61 9.26 6.95
C GLY A 123 5.84 10.73 7.31
N ASN A 124 7.06 11.09 7.73
CA ASN A 124 7.43 12.47 8.03
C ASN A 124 7.38 13.37 6.80
N CYS A 125 7.88 12.91 5.65
CA CYS A 125 7.83 13.69 4.40
C CYS A 125 6.39 13.91 3.92
N LEU A 126 5.54 12.91 4.07
CA LEU A 126 4.12 13.03 3.72
C LEU A 126 3.33 13.85 4.74
N GLY A 127 3.84 14.00 5.96
CA GLY A 127 3.13 14.65 7.05
C GLY A 127 1.96 13.82 7.61
N ILE A 128 2.04 12.49 7.49
CA ILE A 128 1.03 11.56 8.00
C ILE A 128 1.58 10.90 9.28
N PRO A 129 0.89 11.04 10.43
CA PRO A 129 1.38 10.47 11.69
C PRO A 129 1.35 8.93 11.67
N ASN A 130 2.43 8.31 12.14
CA ASN A 130 2.42 6.89 12.48
C ASN A 130 1.91 6.76 13.92
N MET A 131 0.69 6.28 14.08
CA MET A 131 -0.03 6.24 15.35
C MET A 131 0.33 5.04 16.22
N GLY A 132 1.14 4.11 15.71
CA GLY A 132 1.56 2.94 16.46
C GLY A 132 1.52 1.66 15.63
N GLY A 133 1.17 0.57 16.31
CA GLY A 133 1.18 -0.78 15.75
C GLY A 133 1.74 -1.77 16.76
N ASP A 134 2.35 -2.84 16.27
CA ASP A 134 2.98 -3.83 17.11
C ASP A 134 4.35 -4.29 16.54
N VAL A 135 5.21 -4.73 17.41
CA VAL A 135 6.51 -5.29 17.06
C VAL A 135 6.72 -6.57 17.86
N TYR A 136 7.05 -7.66 17.18
CA TYR A 136 7.39 -8.92 17.83
C TYR A 136 8.71 -9.46 17.30
N PHE A 137 9.40 -10.22 18.14
CA PHE A 137 10.66 -10.88 17.81
C PHE A 137 10.51 -12.37 18.03
N ASP A 138 10.83 -13.15 16.99
CA ASP A 138 10.81 -14.61 17.02
C ASP A 138 11.79 -15.14 15.98
N ASP A 139 12.50 -16.22 16.32
CA ASP A 139 13.57 -16.77 15.48
C ASP A 139 13.08 -17.20 14.09
N CYS A 140 11.79 -17.49 13.92
CA CYS A 140 11.23 -17.84 12.62
C CYS A 140 11.30 -16.69 11.60
N TYR A 141 11.52 -15.43 12.05
CA TYR A 141 11.66 -14.27 11.18
C TYR A 141 13.12 -13.83 10.95
N GLU A 142 14.11 -14.63 11.32
CA GLU A 142 15.54 -14.27 11.26
C GLU A 142 15.99 -13.84 9.87
N GLY A 143 15.59 -14.55 8.82
CA GLY A 143 16.00 -14.30 7.43
C GLY A 143 15.00 -13.46 6.62
N ASN A 144 13.73 -13.38 7.05
CA ASN A 144 12.68 -12.69 6.32
C ASN A 144 11.71 -12.00 7.29
N PRO A 145 11.90 -10.71 7.57
CA PRO A 145 11.03 -9.97 8.47
C PRO A 145 9.64 -9.81 7.86
N LEU A 146 8.61 -9.67 8.70
CA LEU A 146 7.32 -9.17 8.26
C LEU A 146 7.27 -7.66 8.46
N VAL A 147 7.00 -6.95 7.38
CA VAL A 147 6.89 -5.48 7.37
C VAL A 147 5.53 -5.13 6.78
N ASN A 148 4.55 -4.98 7.64
CA ASN A 148 3.19 -4.63 7.24
C ASN A 148 2.95 -3.15 7.50
N ALA A 149 2.45 -2.45 6.48
CA ALA A 149 2.01 -1.07 6.58
C ALA A 149 0.50 -0.99 6.36
N LEU A 150 -0.18 -0.29 7.24
CA LEU A 150 -1.59 0.05 7.10
C LEU A 150 -1.71 1.56 7.03
N CYS A 151 -2.52 2.04 6.09
CA CYS A 151 -2.95 3.42 6.02
C CYS A 151 -4.48 3.49 6.14
N ALA A 152 -4.96 4.50 6.84
CA ALA A 152 -6.36 4.85 6.83
C ALA A 152 -6.54 6.32 6.44
N GLY A 153 -7.63 6.58 5.72
CA GLY A 153 -8.01 7.91 5.27
C GLY A 153 -9.51 8.15 5.45
N VAL A 154 -9.91 9.39 5.38
CA VAL A 154 -11.31 9.81 5.51
C VAL A 154 -11.80 10.47 4.23
N LEU A 155 -13.09 10.25 3.92
CA LEU A 155 -13.75 10.82 2.76
C LEU A 155 -15.26 10.95 3.00
N ARG A 156 -15.93 11.77 2.20
CA ARG A 156 -17.39 11.72 2.08
C ARG A 156 -17.80 10.56 1.17
N HIS A 157 -19.01 10.04 1.34
CA HIS A 157 -19.51 8.96 0.49
C HIS A 157 -19.51 9.33 -0.98
N GLU A 158 -19.86 10.58 -1.31
CA GLU A 158 -19.87 11.12 -2.67
C GLU A 158 -18.49 11.34 -3.29
N GLU A 159 -17.43 11.31 -2.48
CA GLU A 159 -16.04 11.47 -2.93
C GLU A 159 -15.38 10.13 -3.29
N ILE A 160 -16.05 8.99 -3.07
CA ILE A 160 -15.47 7.68 -3.40
C ILE A 160 -15.13 7.61 -4.88
N GLN A 161 -13.85 7.48 -5.18
CA GLN A 161 -13.34 7.30 -6.54
C GLN A 161 -13.22 5.81 -6.87
N LYS A 162 -13.29 5.52 -8.17
CA LYS A 162 -13.14 4.17 -8.72
C LYS A 162 -12.05 4.14 -9.77
N GLY A 163 -11.37 3.00 -9.89
CA GLY A 163 -10.37 2.75 -10.92
C GLY A 163 -10.98 2.40 -12.27
N ALA A 164 -11.97 3.18 -12.73
CA ALA A 164 -12.72 2.90 -13.95
C ALA A 164 -12.49 3.97 -15.02
N ALA A 165 -11.97 3.57 -16.18
CA ALA A 165 -11.85 4.43 -17.36
C ALA A 165 -13.21 4.53 -18.09
N THR A 166 -14.08 5.38 -17.60
CA THR A 166 -15.42 5.61 -18.18
C THR A 166 -15.45 6.83 -19.10
N GLY A 167 -16.42 6.91 -20.00
CA GLY A 167 -16.58 8.01 -20.94
C GLY A 167 -15.71 7.87 -22.18
N VAL A 168 -16.32 7.41 -23.29
CA VAL A 168 -15.62 7.30 -24.59
C VAL A 168 -15.15 8.68 -25.02
N GLY A 169 -13.85 8.82 -25.32
CA GLY A 169 -13.22 10.07 -25.72
C GLY A 169 -12.59 10.86 -24.57
N ASN A 170 -12.77 10.45 -23.31
CA ASN A 170 -12.05 11.04 -22.19
C ASN A 170 -10.56 10.74 -22.31
N PRO A 171 -9.68 11.73 -22.07
CA PRO A 171 -8.24 11.50 -22.04
C PRO A 171 -7.83 10.68 -20.82
N VAL A 172 -6.79 9.87 -20.97
CA VAL A 172 -6.14 9.15 -19.87
C VAL A 172 -4.75 9.76 -19.68
N TYR A 173 -4.44 10.15 -18.45
CA TYR A 173 -3.16 10.73 -18.08
C TYR A 173 -2.39 9.80 -17.16
N TYR A 174 -1.12 9.64 -17.44
CA TYR A 174 -0.15 9.10 -16.50
C TYR A 174 0.51 10.25 -15.77
N VAL A 175 0.40 10.28 -14.44
CA VAL A 175 0.90 11.37 -13.61
C VAL A 175 1.87 10.81 -12.58
N GLY A 176 3.08 11.36 -12.55
CA GLY A 176 4.12 10.92 -11.62
C GLY A 176 5.51 11.37 -12.05
N PRO A 177 6.54 11.03 -11.25
CA PRO A 177 7.93 11.32 -11.57
C PRO A 177 8.40 10.49 -12.78
N GLY A 178 9.48 10.93 -13.40
CA GLY A 178 10.20 10.12 -14.37
C GLY A 178 10.69 8.82 -13.72
N THR A 179 10.35 7.69 -14.31
CA THR A 179 10.71 6.37 -13.76
C THR A 179 12.12 5.95 -14.19
N GLY A 180 12.86 5.32 -13.26
CA GLY A 180 14.11 4.61 -13.53
C GLY A 180 13.89 3.12 -13.79
N ARG A 181 14.94 2.33 -13.59
CA ARG A 181 14.88 0.87 -13.68
C ARG A 181 14.80 0.18 -12.30
N ASP A 182 14.80 0.94 -11.23
CA ASP A 182 14.65 0.43 -9.87
C ASP A 182 13.25 -0.16 -9.70
N GLY A 183 13.17 -1.34 -9.11
CA GLY A 183 11.91 -2.03 -8.87
C GLY A 183 11.40 -2.89 -10.02
N LEU A 184 12.12 -2.99 -11.13
CA LEU A 184 11.77 -3.92 -12.21
C LEU A 184 11.75 -5.36 -11.69
N GLY A 185 10.61 -6.03 -11.89
CA GLY A 185 10.41 -7.40 -11.43
C GLY A 185 10.21 -7.53 -9.92
N GLY A 186 9.93 -6.44 -9.19
CA GLY A 186 9.76 -6.42 -7.75
C GLY A 186 8.68 -7.38 -7.24
N ALA A 187 7.56 -7.47 -7.92
CA ALA A 187 6.50 -8.42 -7.56
C ALA A 187 6.90 -9.87 -7.81
N SER A 188 7.60 -10.15 -8.90
CA SER A 188 8.17 -11.48 -9.17
C SER A 188 9.20 -11.86 -8.11
N PHE A 189 10.04 -10.92 -7.70
CA PHE A 189 10.97 -11.07 -6.60
C PHE A 189 10.24 -11.35 -5.27
N ALA A 190 9.22 -10.59 -4.94
CA ALA A 190 8.43 -10.77 -3.72
C ALA A 190 7.67 -12.10 -3.67
N SER A 191 7.53 -12.80 -4.80
CA SER A 191 6.84 -14.10 -4.91
C SER A 191 7.78 -15.31 -4.90
N ARG A 192 9.10 -15.09 -4.80
CA ARG A 192 10.12 -16.15 -4.75
C ARG A 192 10.58 -16.40 -3.32
N GLU A 193 11.13 -17.57 -3.07
CA GLU A 193 11.82 -17.86 -1.81
C GLU A 193 13.13 -17.03 -1.71
N LEU A 194 13.40 -16.48 -0.53
CA LEU A 194 14.67 -15.77 -0.27
C LEU A 194 15.79 -16.79 -0.08
N THR A 195 16.92 -16.56 -0.77
CA THR A 195 18.14 -17.36 -0.67
C THR A 195 19.34 -16.45 -0.36
N GLU A 196 20.50 -17.02 -0.08
CA GLU A 196 21.74 -16.24 0.10
C GLU A 196 22.08 -15.38 -1.11
N GLU A 197 21.70 -15.81 -2.33
CA GLU A 197 21.90 -15.08 -3.57
C GLU A 197 20.92 -13.92 -3.78
N SER A 198 19.86 -13.84 -2.96
CA SER A 198 18.81 -12.79 -3.09
C SER A 198 19.35 -11.37 -2.90
N ALA A 199 20.56 -11.21 -2.37
CA ALA A 199 21.24 -9.91 -2.32
C ALA A 199 21.50 -9.32 -3.75
N GLU A 200 21.59 -10.15 -4.77
CA GLU A 200 21.73 -9.74 -6.17
C GLU A 200 20.43 -9.15 -6.73
N ASP A 201 19.28 -9.42 -6.10
CA ASP A 201 17.97 -8.86 -6.46
C ASP A 201 17.75 -7.41 -5.98
N ARG A 202 18.78 -6.74 -5.41
CA ARG A 202 18.73 -5.32 -5.02
C ARG A 202 18.08 -4.40 -6.06
N PRO A 203 18.35 -4.52 -7.35
CA PRO A 203 17.71 -3.68 -8.37
C PRO A 203 16.19 -3.88 -8.47
N ALA A 204 15.66 -4.99 -7.95
CA ALA A 204 14.21 -5.25 -7.90
C ALA A 204 13.51 -4.50 -6.75
N VAL A 205 14.25 -3.91 -5.81
CA VAL A 205 13.70 -3.08 -4.74
C VAL A 205 13.40 -1.68 -5.30
N GLN A 206 12.16 -1.26 -5.15
CA GLN A 206 11.73 0.06 -5.58
C GLN A 206 12.33 1.15 -4.68
N LYS A 207 12.56 2.32 -5.27
CA LYS A 207 12.88 3.54 -4.53
C LYS A 207 11.70 4.49 -4.59
N GLY A 208 11.20 4.85 -3.41
CA GLY A 208 10.14 5.83 -3.30
C GLY A 208 10.67 7.26 -3.29
N ASP A 209 9.88 8.19 -3.82
CA ASP A 209 10.11 9.62 -3.69
C ASP A 209 8.97 10.23 -2.85
N PRO A 210 9.14 10.36 -1.53
CA PRO A 210 8.09 10.85 -0.66
C PRO A 210 7.74 12.32 -0.88
N PHE A 211 8.65 13.13 -1.41
CA PHE A 211 8.38 14.53 -1.76
C PHE A 211 7.48 14.63 -2.98
N MET A 212 7.79 13.87 -4.01
CA MET A 212 6.93 13.81 -5.20
C MET A 212 5.58 13.20 -4.87
N GLU A 213 5.54 12.16 -4.05
CA GLU A 213 4.28 11.55 -3.63
C GLU A 213 3.43 12.53 -2.80
N LYS A 214 4.03 13.36 -1.96
CA LYS A 214 3.30 14.44 -1.26
C LYS A 214 2.65 15.41 -2.24
N LEU A 215 3.37 15.83 -3.27
CA LEU A 215 2.82 16.71 -4.32
C LEU A 215 1.68 16.03 -5.08
N LEU A 216 1.84 14.76 -5.44
CA LEU A 216 0.80 13.98 -6.12
C LEU A 216 -0.45 13.83 -5.25
N LEU A 217 -0.28 13.52 -3.97
CA LEU A 217 -1.38 13.37 -3.02
C LEU A 217 -2.23 14.64 -2.97
N GLU A 218 -1.60 15.81 -2.74
CA GLU A 218 -2.34 17.07 -2.65
C GLU A 218 -2.99 17.44 -3.99
N ALA A 219 -2.26 17.35 -5.11
CA ALA A 219 -2.79 17.66 -6.42
C ALA A 219 -3.94 16.74 -6.84
N CYS A 220 -3.83 15.42 -6.57
CA CYS A 220 -4.89 14.47 -6.90
C CYS A 220 -6.15 14.72 -6.08
N LEU A 221 -6.02 14.99 -4.77
CA LEU A 221 -7.17 15.31 -3.92
C LEU A 221 -7.84 16.62 -4.35
N GLU A 222 -7.07 17.65 -4.70
CA GLU A 222 -7.62 18.91 -5.24
C GLU A 222 -8.37 18.69 -6.56
N MET A 223 -7.80 17.91 -7.48
CA MET A 223 -8.47 17.61 -8.76
C MET A 223 -9.76 16.82 -8.56
N MET A 224 -9.75 15.82 -7.67
CA MET A 224 -10.94 15.00 -7.38
C MET A 224 -12.04 15.78 -6.69
N ALA A 225 -11.71 16.82 -5.94
CA ALA A 225 -12.69 17.72 -5.32
C ALA A 225 -13.44 18.60 -6.34
N ILE A 226 -12.98 18.72 -7.59
CA ILE A 226 -13.66 19.46 -8.65
C ILE A 226 -14.68 18.55 -9.33
N PRO A 227 -15.99 18.81 -9.20
CA PRO A 227 -17.03 17.96 -9.74
C PRO A 227 -16.86 17.69 -11.24
N GLY A 228 -16.81 16.42 -11.63
CA GLY A 228 -16.73 15.99 -13.03
C GLY A 228 -15.36 16.17 -13.71
N LEU A 229 -14.34 16.65 -13.02
CA LEU A 229 -12.99 16.75 -13.58
C LEU A 229 -12.32 15.38 -13.69
N VAL A 230 -12.40 14.57 -12.64
CA VAL A 230 -11.87 13.21 -12.59
C VAL A 230 -13.04 12.23 -12.59
N VAL A 231 -13.07 11.30 -13.55
CA VAL A 231 -14.10 10.26 -13.65
C VAL A 231 -13.62 8.91 -13.18
N GLY A 232 -12.34 8.76 -12.97
CA GLY A 232 -11.70 7.57 -12.41
C GLY A 232 -10.22 7.82 -12.20
N ILE A 233 -9.66 7.20 -11.19
CA ILE A 233 -8.25 7.28 -10.84
C ILE A 233 -7.79 5.92 -10.29
N GLN A 234 -6.59 5.53 -10.64
CA GLN A 234 -5.97 4.28 -10.20
C GLN A 234 -4.50 4.55 -9.94
N ASP A 235 -3.95 3.99 -8.87
CA ASP A 235 -2.51 3.94 -8.72
C ASP A 235 -1.92 2.89 -9.67
N MET A 236 -0.63 2.98 -9.93
CA MET A 236 0.06 1.97 -10.72
C MET A 236 0.74 1.00 -9.76
N GLY A 237 0.12 -0.16 -9.62
CA GLY A 237 0.69 -1.26 -8.87
C GLY A 237 1.93 -1.85 -9.55
N ALA A 238 2.58 -2.81 -8.87
CA ALA A 238 3.83 -3.42 -9.35
C ALA A 238 3.68 -4.22 -10.65
N ALA A 239 2.48 -4.56 -11.07
CA ALA A 239 2.19 -5.18 -12.37
C ALA A 239 1.72 -4.20 -13.45
N GLY A 240 1.74 -2.91 -13.20
CA GLY A 240 1.44 -1.84 -14.15
C GLY A 240 0.06 -1.29 -14.01
#